data_f3f1748ddffb6c9629ec37fa40aabbb8
#
_entry.id   f3f1748ddffb6c9629ec37fa40aabbb8
#
_cell.length_a   1.000
_cell.length_b   1.000
_cell.length_c   1.000
_cell.angle_alpha   90.00
_cell.angle_beta   90.00
_cell.angle_gamma   90.00
#
_symmetry.space_group_name_H-M   'P 1'
#
loop_
_entity.id
_entity.type
_entity.pdbx_description
1 polymer ?
#
loop_
_entity_poly.entity_id
_entity_poly.type
_entity_poly.pdbx_seq_one_letter_code
_entity_poly.pdbx_strand_id
1 'polypeptide(L)'
;MANIWNGAFPWWSQGDHAPGPSAIGQYPANGYGLYDMIGNVWEWTEDRFGASSGKTGCGCSTSAPSAVLHVLKGGSFLCSPDYCARYRPAARIGLSPETTSQHIGFRCAVDLNPIDETLS
;
A
#
# COMPACT_ATOMS: atom_id res chain seq x y z
N MET A 1 1.78 -15.82 0.06
CA MET A 1 0.33 -15.63 -0.10
C MET A 1 -0.05 -14.26 0.40
N ALA A 2 -1.00 -13.60 -0.26
CA ALA A 2 -1.46 -12.25 0.08
C ALA A 2 -2.91 -12.08 -0.37
N ASN A 3 -3.64 -11.15 0.25
CA ASN A 3 -4.98 -10.78 -0.15
C ASN A 3 -4.91 -9.82 -1.35
N ILE A 4 -4.86 -10.41 -2.54
CA ILE A 4 -4.91 -9.73 -3.83
C ILE A 4 -6.03 -10.34 -4.67
N TRP A 5 -6.39 -9.66 -5.75
CA TRP A 5 -7.38 -10.19 -6.67
C TRP A 5 -6.84 -11.43 -7.40
N ASN A 6 -7.56 -12.53 -7.25
CA ASN A 6 -7.29 -13.77 -7.99
C ASN A 6 -8.44 -14.02 -8.96
N GLY A 7 -8.15 -14.08 -10.24
CA GLY A 7 -9.14 -14.27 -11.29
C GLY A 7 -9.18 -13.13 -12.30
N ALA A 8 -10.13 -13.16 -13.20
CA ALA A 8 -10.28 -12.15 -14.25
C ALA A 8 -10.85 -10.86 -13.69
N PHE A 9 -10.01 -9.86 -13.47
CA PHE A 9 -10.41 -8.54 -12.97
C PHE A 9 -11.19 -7.76 -14.05
N PRO A 10 -12.28 -7.08 -13.72
CA PRO A 10 -13.03 -7.04 -12.45
C PRO A 10 -14.21 -8.03 -12.41
N TRP A 11 -14.30 -8.94 -13.38
CA TRP A 11 -15.50 -9.73 -13.67
C TRP A 11 -15.65 -10.98 -12.81
N TRP A 12 -14.53 -11.57 -12.43
CA TRP A 12 -14.54 -12.82 -11.69
C TRP A 12 -13.37 -12.90 -10.70
N SER A 13 -13.66 -13.26 -9.47
CA SER A 13 -12.68 -13.51 -8.41
C SER A 13 -12.78 -14.96 -7.94
N GLN A 14 -11.62 -15.61 -7.83
CA GLN A 14 -11.52 -16.96 -7.29
C GLN A 14 -11.62 -16.90 -5.75
N GLY A 15 -12.77 -17.24 -5.21
CA GLY A 15 -12.99 -17.28 -3.77
C GLY A 15 -14.49 -17.37 -3.44
N ASP A 16 -14.78 -17.88 -2.28
CA ASP A 16 -16.17 -18.07 -1.83
C ASP A 16 -16.81 -16.79 -1.30
N HIS A 17 -16.03 -15.71 -1.22
CA HIS A 17 -16.47 -14.41 -0.69
C HIS A 17 -16.20 -13.29 -1.68
N ALA A 18 -17.02 -12.26 -1.59
CA ALA A 18 -16.79 -11.02 -2.32
C ALA A 18 -15.42 -10.44 -1.97
N PRO A 19 -14.68 -9.89 -2.97
CA PRO A 19 -13.40 -9.24 -2.70
C PRO A 19 -13.54 -8.12 -1.68
N GLY A 20 -12.66 -8.13 -0.69
CA GLY A 20 -12.70 -7.15 0.38
C GLY A 20 -11.47 -7.24 1.29
N PRO A 21 -11.36 -6.32 2.25
CA PRO A 21 -10.33 -6.41 3.29
C PRO A 21 -10.48 -7.70 4.09
N SER A 22 -9.37 -8.34 4.39
CA SER A 22 -9.31 -9.50 5.27
C SER A 22 -8.79 -9.11 6.66
N ALA A 23 -9.02 -9.98 7.64
CA ALA A 23 -8.43 -9.82 8.95
C ALA A 23 -6.90 -9.75 8.85
N ILE A 24 -6.29 -8.87 9.64
CA ILE A 24 -4.83 -8.73 9.69
C ILE A 24 -4.18 -10.02 10.23
N GLY A 25 -3.00 -10.35 9.70
CA GLY A 25 -2.25 -11.53 10.12
C GLY A 25 -2.81 -12.86 9.64
N GLN A 26 -3.74 -12.86 8.70
CA GLN A 26 -4.33 -14.09 8.15
C GLN A 26 -3.37 -14.85 7.24
N TYR A 27 -2.42 -14.16 6.63
CA TYR A 27 -1.38 -14.75 5.79
C TYR A 27 -0.06 -14.83 6.55
N PRO A 28 0.85 -15.76 6.19
CA PRO A 28 2.15 -15.86 6.84
C PRO A 28 2.96 -14.57 6.77
N ALA A 29 3.71 -14.28 7.83
CA ALA A 29 4.65 -13.18 7.86
C ALA A 29 5.75 -13.34 6.80
N ASN A 30 6.34 -12.22 6.38
CA ASN A 30 7.52 -12.24 5.53
C ASN A 30 8.80 -12.59 6.33
N GLY A 31 9.96 -12.59 5.67
CA GLY A 31 11.25 -12.89 6.31
C GLY A 31 11.66 -11.93 7.44
N TYR A 32 10.99 -10.78 7.57
CA TYR A 32 11.21 -9.81 8.64
C TYR A 32 10.16 -9.90 9.76
N GLY A 33 9.27 -10.88 9.72
CA GLY A 33 8.19 -11.04 10.68
C GLY A 33 7.03 -10.06 10.48
N LEU A 34 6.91 -9.42 9.32
CA LEU A 34 5.86 -8.47 9.01
C LEU A 34 4.72 -9.12 8.24
N TYR A 35 3.49 -8.80 8.62
CA TYR A 35 2.26 -9.30 8.02
C TYR A 35 1.67 -8.30 7.03
N ASP A 36 0.97 -8.81 6.01
CA ASP A 36 0.16 -8.02 5.08
C ASP A 36 0.89 -6.86 4.40
N MET A 37 2.18 -7.02 4.12
CA MET A 37 2.99 -6.00 3.42
C MET A 37 2.63 -5.88 1.94
N ILE A 38 1.90 -6.86 1.41
CA ILE A 38 1.42 -6.94 0.03
C ILE A 38 -0.06 -7.25 0.05
N GLY A 39 -0.84 -6.45 -0.69
CA GLY A 39 -2.29 -6.65 -0.79
C GLY A 39 -3.05 -6.20 0.46
N ASN A 40 -4.23 -6.69 0.63
CA ASN A 40 -5.22 -6.32 1.62
C ASN A 40 -5.70 -4.88 1.43
N VAL A 41 -5.06 -3.90 2.03
CA VAL A 41 -5.33 -2.48 1.82
C VAL A 41 -4.05 -1.72 1.51
N TRP A 42 -4.16 -0.66 0.71
CA TRP A 42 -3.09 0.31 0.55
C TRP A 42 -2.75 0.92 1.91
N GLU A 43 -1.47 1.16 2.14
CA GLU A 43 -1.01 1.75 3.40
C GLU A 43 -0.37 3.11 3.17
N TRP A 44 -0.81 4.09 3.96
CA TRP A 44 -0.23 5.41 4.00
C TRP A 44 1.23 5.34 4.47
N THR A 45 2.07 6.17 3.85
CA THR A 45 3.43 6.44 4.33
C THR A 45 3.57 7.94 4.64
N GLU A 46 4.61 8.29 5.38
CA GLU A 46 4.97 9.70 5.64
C GLU A 46 5.57 10.38 4.42
N ASP A 47 6.03 9.60 3.43
CA ASP A 47 6.70 10.13 2.25
C ASP A 47 5.76 10.96 1.38
N ARG A 48 6.27 12.08 0.89
CA ARG A 48 5.56 12.90 -0.10
C ARG A 48 5.75 12.32 -1.49
N PHE A 49 4.67 12.22 -2.22
CA PHE A 49 4.69 11.79 -3.61
C PHE A 49 5.27 12.89 -4.50
N GLY A 50 6.26 12.55 -5.32
CA GLY A 50 6.95 13.52 -6.21
C GLY A 50 8.20 14.15 -5.60
N ALA A 51 8.54 13.90 -4.35
CA ALA A 51 9.75 14.42 -3.72
C ALA A 51 11.04 13.69 -4.16
N SER A 52 10.92 12.56 -4.82
CA SER A 52 12.05 11.79 -5.33
C SER A 52 12.27 12.09 -6.80
N SER A 53 13.40 12.68 -7.11
CA SER A 53 13.89 12.96 -8.47
C SER A 53 14.33 11.69 -9.19
N GLY A 54 13.41 10.76 -9.36
CA GLY A 54 13.60 9.55 -10.16
C GLY A 54 12.57 9.54 -11.27
N LYS A 55 12.99 9.89 -12.48
CA LYS A 55 12.20 9.75 -13.68
C LYS A 55 11.80 8.29 -13.88
N THR A 56 10.60 7.94 -13.55
CA THR A 56 9.89 6.84 -14.19
C THR A 56 8.39 7.13 -14.08
N GLY A 57 7.85 7.62 -15.19
CA GLY A 57 6.48 7.96 -15.30
C GLY A 57 5.59 6.73 -15.34
N CYS A 58 4.65 6.65 -14.43
CA CYS A 58 3.31 6.22 -14.77
C CYS A 58 2.46 7.48 -14.75
N GLY A 59 2.09 7.92 -15.94
CA GLY A 59 1.33 9.15 -16.11
C GLY A 59 -0.08 9.00 -15.56
N CYS A 60 -0.24 9.41 -14.33
CA CYS A 60 -1.48 9.93 -13.80
C CYS A 60 -1.18 11.33 -13.31
N SER A 61 -1.01 12.22 -14.28
CA SER A 61 -0.96 13.64 -14.00
C SER A 61 -2.38 14.15 -13.81
N THR A 62 -2.82 14.21 -12.57
CA THR A 62 -3.86 15.14 -12.18
C THR A 62 -3.15 16.40 -11.73
N SER A 63 -3.10 17.34 -12.63
CA SER A 63 -2.55 18.66 -12.40
C SER A 63 -3.46 19.47 -11.47
N ALA A 64 -3.17 19.37 -10.17
CA ALA A 64 -3.58 20.38 -9.21
C ALA A 64 -2.31 20.98 -8.60
N PRO A 65 -2.06 22.27 -8.73
CA PRO A 65 -0.72 22.85 -8.51
C PRO A 65 -0.31 23.03 -7.05
N SER A 66 -1.03 22.55 -6.06
CA SER A 66 -0.66 22.77 -4.65
C SER A 66 -1.06 21.69 -3.65
N ALA A 67 -1.65 20.58 -4.07
CA ALA A 67 -1.98 19.52 -3.16
C ALA A 67 -0.72 18.69 -2.81
N VAL A 68 -0.36 18.64 -1.54
CA VAL A 68 0.67 17.74 -1.05
C VAL A 68 0.08 16.33 -1.11
N LEU A 69 0.63 15.48 -1.98
CA LEU A 69 0.27 14.08 -2.06
C LEU A 69 1.21 13.24 -1.19
N HIS A 70 0.67 12.26 -0.52
CA HIS A 70 1.44 11.26 0.22
C HIS A 70 1.47 9.94 -0.53
N VAL A 71 2.57 9.19 -0.35
CA VAL A 71 2.78 7.89 -0.97
C VAL A 71 1.98 6.83 -0.25
N LEU A 72 1.31 5.98 -1.01
CA LEU A 72 0.74 4.72 -0.54
C LEU A 72 1.49 3.55 -1.16
N LYS A 73 1.63 2.49 -0.38
CA LYS A 73 2.38 1.29 -0.74
C LYS A 73 1.57 0.03 -0.49
N GLY A 74 2.05 -1.06 -1.07
CA GLY A 74 1.62 -2.42 -0.78
C GLY A 74 0.51 -2.96 -1.67
N GLY A 75 -0.25 -2.11 -2.36
CA GLY A 75 -1.42 -2.53 -3.11
C GLY A 75 -2.59 -2.93 -2.21
N SER A 76 -3.67 -3.43 -2.81
CA SER A 76 -4.87 -3.83 -2.09
C SER A 76 -5.45 -5.13 -2.64
N PHE A 77 -6.54 -5.60 -2.04
CA PHE A 77 -7.30 -6.75 -2.53
C PHE A 77 -7.87 -6.56 -3.96
N LEU A 78 -7.89 -5.31 -4.45
CA LEU A 78 -8.30 -4.98 -5.83
C LEU A 78 -7.14 -5.08 -6.82
N CYS A 79 -5.91 -5.35 -6.39
CA CYS A 79 -4.76 -5.48 -7.27
C CYS A 79 -4.69 -6.89 -7.84
N SER A 80 -4.74 -6.98 -9.16
CA SER A 80 -4.66 -8.23 -9.92
C SER A 80 -3.30 -8.35 -10.64
N PRO A 81 -2.69 -9.53 -10.70
CA PRO A 81 -1.51 -9.77 -11.53
C PRO A 81 -1.71 -9.38 -13.00
N ASP A 82 -2.90 -9.60 -13.52
CA ASP A 82 -3.22 -9.38 -14.93
C ASP A 82 -3.53 -7.93 -15.27
N TYR A 83 -3.91 -7.13 -14.27
CA TYR A 83 -4.37 -5.76 -14.53
C TYR A 83 -3.44 -4.68 -14.01
N CYS A 84 -3.01 -4.72 -12.79
CA CYS A 84 -2.24 -3.60 -12.26
C CYS A 84 -1.03 -3.95 -11.38
N ALA A 85 -0.81 -5.17 -11.00
CA ALA A 85 0.36 -5.65 -10.22
C ALA A 85 0.99 -4.61 -9.25
N ARG A 86 0.18 -3.68 -8.70
CA ARG A 86 0.63 -2.56 -7.86
C ARG A 86 1.03 -2.97 -6.45
N TYR A 87 0.90 -4.24 -6.12
CA TYR A 87 1.41 -4.84 -4.90
C TYR A 87 2.94 -5.05 -4.92
N ARG A 88 3.61 -4.80 -6.03
CA ARG A 88 5.07 -4.92 -6.13
C ARG A 88 5.76 -3.88 -5.25
N PRO A 89 6.90 -4.19 -4.65
CA PRO A 89 7.63 -3.26 -3.78
C PRO A 89 7.98 -1.93 -4.43
N ALA A 90 8.22 -1.92 -5.75
CA ALA A 90 8.52 -0.69 -6.48
C ALA A 90 7.29 0.17 -6.78
N ALA A 91 6.08 -0.40 -6.72
CA ALA A 91 4.87 0.33 -7.02
C ALA A 91 4.50 1.26 -5.86
N ARG A 92 4.08 2.47 -6.22
CA ARG A 92 3.57 3.48 -5.29
C ARG A 92 2.54 4.35 -6.00
N ILE A 93 1.59 4.86 -5.24
CA ILE A 93 0.64 5.85 -5.70
C ILE A 93 0.68 7.07 -4.79
N GLY A 94 0.25 8.21 -5.30
CA GLY A 94 0.14 9.43 -4.52
C GLY A 94 -1.31 9.85 -4.41
N LEU A 95 -1.78 10.08 -3.20
CA LEU A 95 -3.11 10.59 -2.92
C LEU A 95 -3.06 11.74 -1.94
N SER A 96 -4.10 12.59 -1.99
CA SER A 96 -4.33 13.62 -0.98
C SER A 96 -4.58 12.96 0.38
N PRO A 97 -3.99 13.49 1.48
CA PRO A 97 -4.16 12.91 2.82
C PRO A 97 -5.60 12.88 3.30
N GLU A 98 -6.48 13.64 2.68
CA GLU A 98 -7.92 13.64 2.98
C GLU A 98 -8.68 12.50 2.31
N THR A 99 -8.02 11.72 1.45
CA THR A 99 -8.65 10.61 0.72
C THR A 99 -8.90 9.44 1.66
N THR A 100 -10.14 8.96 1.67
CA THR A 100 -10.55 7.76 2.40
C THR A 100 -11.17 6.74 1.46
N SER A 101 -10.94 5.46 1.72
CA SER A 101 -11.53 4.37 0.94
C SER A 101 -11.46 3.06 1.74
N GLN A 102 -12.35 2.12 1.41
CA GLN A 102 -12.35 0.79 2.02
C GLN A 102 -11.08 -0.03 1.75
N HIS A 103 -10.27 0.36 0.76
CA HIS A 103 -9.02 -0.32 0.41
C HIS A 103 -7.78 0.49 0.79
N ILE A 104 -7.90 1.45 1.70
CA ILE A 104 -6.82 2.28 2.21
C ILE A 104 -6.80 2.19 3.74
N GLY A 105 -5.63 1.97 4.30
CA GLY A 105 -5.40 1.90 5.73
C GLY A 105 -4.00 2.38 6.09
N PHE A 106 -3.55 2.06 7.28
CA PHE A 106 -2.22 2.43 7.76
C PHE A 106 -1.74 1.45 8.83
N ARG A 107 -0.45 1.46 9.08
CA ARG A 107 0.16 0.88 10.27
C ARG A 107 1.12 1.88 10.90
N CYS A 108 1.26 1.80 12.22
CA CYS A 108 2.22 2.62 12.93
C CYS A 108 3.60 1.99 12.86
N ALA A 109 4.62 2.85 12.78
CA ALA A 109 6.01 2.48 12.92
C ALA A 109 6.67 3.40 13.93
N VAL A 110 7.69 2.92 14.61
CA VAL A 110 8.49 3.71 15.54
C VAL A 110 9.97 3.42 15.25
N ASP A 111 10.76 4.47 15.17
CA ASP A 111 12.20 4.32 15.09
C ASP A 111 12.72 3.88 16.45
N LEU A 112 13.34 2.71 16.49
CA LEU A 112 14.10 2.30 17.67
C LEU A 112 15.44 3.03 17.64
N ASN A 113 15.43 4.32 17.93
CA ASN A 113 16.67 4.99 18.25
C ASN A 113 17.30 4.26 19.44
N PRO A 114 18.61 3.99 19.42
CA PRO A 114 19.28 3.56 20.66
C PRO A 114 18.91 4.60 21.71
N ILE A 115 18.26 4.15 22.76
CA ILE A 115 17.91 4.98 23.90
C ILE A 115 19.16 5.74 24.25
N ASP A 116 19.10 7.05 24.19
CA ASP A 116 20.15 7.89 24.74
C ASP A 116 20.22 7.58 26.22
N GLU A 117 21.13 6.69 26.60
CA GLU A 117 21.35 6.30 28.00
C GLU A 117 21.83 7.49 28.88
N THR A 118 21.83 8.69 28.33
CA THR A 118 22.22 9.90 29.03
C THR A 118 21.07 10.59 29.76
N LEU A 119 19.86 10.03 29.72
CA LEU A 119 18.72 10.48 30.52
C LEU A 119 18.44 9.52 31.68
N SER A 120 19.39 9.35 32.52
CA SER A 120 19.17 8.75 33.83
C SER A 120 19.05 9.83 34.89
#